data_3909fea255f752a1898d762cefd890b1
#
_entry.id   3909fea255f752a1898d762cefd890b1
#
_cell.length_a   1.000
_cell.length_b   1.000
_cell.length_c   1.000
_cell.angle_alpha   90.00
_cell.angle_beta   90.00
_cell.angle_gamma   90.00
#
_symmetry.space_group_name_H-M   'P 1'
#
loop_
_entity.id
_entity.type
_entity.pdbx_description
1 polymer ?
#
loop_
_entity_poly.entity_id
_entity_poly.type
_entity_poly.pdbx_seq_one_letter_code
_entity_poly.pdbx_strand_id
1 'polypeptide(L)'
;MEDQRTLTLICNDGVKVDIDSVSSEKSGLLKRLMGDFSDNNIVINNDEVDGETCKAIVEYLVHYKDTPIENIKEIWKPLKTIIMKDLTHGDIWAADFIDKFQPLELITLANASSFFELPTLSNLVCAKIATYFYKYQDDPAKLRETFNLEEDMTDEDIKKIKEEEEKMNPYELLIRDSIMIWHPYDEEHNKEPETK
;
A
#
# COMPACT_ATOMS: atom_id res chain seq x y z
N MET A 1 -4.42 14.70 -33.40
CA MET A 1 -3.42 14.76 -32.31
C MET A 1 -4.13 15.53 -31.23
N GLU A 2 -4.58 14.84 -30.20
CA GLU A 2 -5.12 15.52 -29.01
C GLU A 2 -3.95 16.25 -28.38
N ASP A 3 -4.16 17.53 -28.14
CA ASP A 3 -3.19 18.43 -27.50
C ASP A 3 -2.97 17.90 -26.07
N GLN A 4 -1.85 17.23 -25.84
CA GLN A 4 -1.54 16.65 -24.53
C GLN A 4 -1.26 17.81 -23.57
N ARG A 5 -2.30 18.22 -22.87
CA ARG A 5 -2.21 19.24 -21.83
C ARG A 5 -1.33 18.69 -20.69
N THR A 6 -0.34 19.46 -20.28
CA THR A 6 0.49 19.16 -19.11
C THR A 6 -0.07 19.93 -17.91
N LEU A 7 -0.24 19.25 -16.80
CA LEU A 7 -0.60 19.81 -15.51
C LEU A 7 0.63 19.89 -14.62
N THR A 8 0.72 20.93 -13.82
CA THR A 8 1.77 21.10 -12.82
C THR A 8 1.16 20.97 -11.43
N LEU A 9 1.50 19.92 -10.71
CA LEU A 9 1.14 19.70 -9.32
C LEU A 9 2.11 20.48 -8.44
N ILE A 10 1.60 21.33 -7.57
CA ILE A 10 2.40 22.12 -6.62
C ILE A 10 2.18 21.53 -5.24
N CYS A 11 3.18 20.85 -4.70
CA CYS A 11 3.13 20.19 -3.41
C CYS A 11 3.29 21.17 -2.25
N ASN A 12 3.00 20.77 -1.03
CA ASN A 12 3.03 21.62 0.15
C ASN A 12 4.44 22.17 0.47
N ASP A 13 5.49 21.41 0.13
CA ASP A 13 6.90 21.82 0.22
C ASP A 13 7.35 22.75 -0.91
N GLY A 14 6.45 23.15 -1.81
CA GLY A 14 6.70 24.00 -2.98
C GLY A 14 7.32 23.29 -4.18
N VAL A 15 7.56 21.98 -4.09
CA VAL A 15 8.03 21.17 -5.23
C VAL A 15 6.94 21.12 -6.30
N LYS A 16 7.36 21.26 -7.55
CA LYS A 16 6.49 21.17 -8.73
C LYS A 16 6.73 19.87 -9.46
N VAL A 17 5.67 19.14 -9.76
CA VAL A 17 5.71 17.87 -10.48
C VAL A 17 4.75 17.94 -11.66
N ASP A 18 5.28 17.72 -12.86
CA ASP A 18 4.48 17.77 -14.07
C ASP A 18 3.90 16.38 -14.40
N ILE A 19 2.65 16.37 -14.87
CA ILE A 19 1.95 15.17 -15.31
C ILE A 19 1.11 15.47 -16.56
N ASP A 20 1.06 14.53 -17.50
CA ASP A 20 0.18 14.66 -18.65
C ASP A 20 -1.30 14.42 -18.30
N SER A 21 -2.21 15.02 -19.07
CA SER A 21 -3.64 14.93 -18.81
C SER A 21 -4.18 13.51 -18.87
N VAL A 22 -3.62 12.65 -19.72
CA VAL A 22 -4.08 11.24 -19.86
C VAL A 22 -3.76 10.45 -18.59
N SER A 23 -2.53 10.59 -18.08
CA SER A 23 -2.13 9.96 -16.80
C SER A 23 -2.97 10.48 -15.63
N SER A 24 -3.28 11.78 -15.62
CA SER A 24 -4.07 12.43 -14.57
C SER A 24 -5.50 11.89 -14.47
N GLU A 25 -6.12 11.45 -15.58
CA GLU A 25 -7.47 10.88 -15.59
C GLU A 25 -7.59 9.57 -14.78
N LYS A 26 -6.48 8.92 -14.47
CA LYS A 26 -6.46 7.71 -13.62
C LYS A 26 -6.67 8.02 -12.14
N SER A 27 -6.45 9.27 -11.71
CA SER A 27 -6.74 9.74 -10.36
C SER A 27 -8.14 10.35 -10.30
N GLY A 28 -8.97 9.87 -9.39
CA GLY A 28 -10.30 10.44 -9.15
C GLY A 28 -10.22 11.90 -8.76
N LEU A 29 -9.26 12.28 -7.90
CA LEU A 29 -9.03 13.66 -7.50
C LEU A 29 -8.61 14.54 -8.69
N LEU A 30 -7.57 14.16 -9.42
CA LEU A 30 -7.03 14.97 -10.52
C LEU A 30 -8.05 15.10 -11.65
N LYS A 31 -8.80 14.06 -11.95
CA LYS A 31 -9.88 14.08 -12.94
C LYS A 31 -10.95 15.11 -12.61
N ARG A 32 -11.37 15.21 -11.33
CA ARG A 32 -12.32 16.25 -10.89
C ARG A 32 -11.73 17.64 -11.01
N LEU A 33 -10.49 17.83 -10.53
CA LEU A 33 -9.83 19.13 -10.56
C LEU A 33 -9.61 19.64 -11.99
N MET A 34 -9.30 18.76 -12.94
CA MET A 34 -9.20 19.13 -14.36
C MET A 34 -10.53 19.61 -14.96
N GLY A 35 -11.64 19.06 -14.49
CA GLY A 35 -12.97 19.48 -14.95
C GLY A 35 -13.39 20.85 -14.44
N ASP A 36 -12.93 21.21 -13.24
CA ASP A 36 -13.36 22.42 -12.54
C ASP A 36 -12.45 23.63 -12.84
N PHE A 37 -11.20 23.40 -13.22
CA PHE A 37 -10.20 24.46 -13.39
C PHE A 37 -9.66 24.52 -14.83
N SER A 38 -9.62 25.75 -15.37
CA SER A 38 -8.97 26.04 -16.65
C SER A 38 -7.46 26.24 -16.52
N ASP A 39 -6.96 26.41 -15.29
CA ASP A 39 -5.52 26.55 -14.99
C ASP A 39 -4.82 25.19 -15.06
N ASN A 40 -3.56 25.19 -15.49
CA ASN A 40 -2.71 24.01 -15.51
C ASN A 40 -2.02 23.76 -14.18
N ASN A 41 -2.06 24.69 -13.25
CA ASN A 41 -1.44 24.58 -11.93
C ASN A 41 -2.46 24.08 -10.91
N ILE A 42 -2.18 22.93 -10.32
CA ILE A 42 -2.99 22.31 -9.27
C ILE A 42 -2.21 22.35 -7.95
N VAL A 43 -2.70 23.11 -6.98
CA VAL A 43 -2.11 23.16 -5.65
C VAL A 43 -2.63 21.97 -4.82
N ILE A 44 -1.71 21.14 -4.34
CA ILE A 44 -2.00 20.00 -3.48
C ILE A 44 -1.99 20.47 -2.02
N ASN A 45 -3.17 20.76 -1.50
CA ASN A 45 -3.37 21.19 -0.12
C ASN A 45 -3.48 19.99 0.82
N ASN A 46 -2.38 19.27 0.99
CA ASN A 46 -2.29 18.15 1.94
C ASN A 46 -0.87 18.13 2.53
N ASP A 47 -0.78 18.34 3.84
CA ASP A 47 0.49 18.43 4.56
C ASP A 47 1.31 17.13 4.56
N GLU A 48 0.66 16.00 4.29
CA GLU A 48 1.28 14.69 4.20
C GLU A 48 1.81 14.36 2.79
N VAL A 49 1.54 15.21 1.79
CA VAL A 49 1.97 14.99 0.40
C VAL A 49 3.09 15.96 0.05
N ASP A 50 4.31 15.53 0.24
CA ASP A 50 5.51 16.23 -0.20
C ASP A 50 5.85 15.95 -1.68
N GLY A 51 6.88 16.61 -2.19
CA GLY A 51 7.31 16.47 -3.57
C GLY A 51 7.77 15.06 -3.96
N GLU A 52 8.39 14.31 -3.04
CA GLU A 52 8.86 12.95 -3.32
C GLU A 52 7.67 11.98 -3.39
N THR A 53 6.72 12.10 -2.48
CA THR A 53 5.47 11.34 -2.52
C THR A 53 4.68 11.66 -3.78
N CYS A 54 4.59 12.93 -4.15
CA CYS A 54 3.92 13.36 -5.38
C CYS A 54 4.59 12.78 -6.64
N LYS A 55 5.93 12.74 -6.70
CA LYS A 55 6.66 12.09 -7.80
C LYS A 55 6.35 10.59 -7.89
N ALA A 56 6.26 9.91 -6.74
CA ALA A 56 5.89 8.49 -6.71
C ALA A 56 4.46 8.26 -7.23
N ILE A 57 3.50 9.11 -6.85
CA ILE A 57 2.14 9.08 -7.40
C ILE A 57 2.16 9.27 -8.92
N VAL A 58 2.90 10.27 -9.41
CA VAL A 58 3.01 10.54 -10.86
C VAL A 58 3.70 9.40 -11.59
N GLU A 59 4.78 8.82 -11.04
CA GLU A 59 5.45 7.64 -11.61
C GLU A 59 4.46 6.49 -11.81
N TYR A 60 3.61 6.22 -10.80
CA TYR A 60 2.58 5.19 -10.87
C TYR A 60 1.53 5.50 -11.95
N LEU A 61 1.01 6.71 -11.98
CA LEU A 61 -0.01 7.13 -12.95
C LEU A 61 0.49 7.08 -14.39
N VAL A 62 1.72 7.53 -14.62
CA VAL A 62 2.37 7.50 -15.95
C VAL A 62 2.61 6.07 -16.41
N HIS A 63 3.01 5.17 -15.52
CA HIS A 63 3.22 3.76 -15.87
C HIS A 63 1.91 3.10 -16.32
N TYR A 64 0.81 3.32 -15.61
CA TYR A 64 -0.46 2.69 -15.91
C TYR A 64 -1.40 3.52 -16.81
N LYS A 65 -0.92 4.61 -17.42
CA LYS A 65 -1.75 5.51 -18.22
C LYS A 65 -2.55 4.80 -19.32
N ASP A 66 -1.91 3.85 -20.01
CA ASP A 66 -2.51 3.10 -21.13
C ASP A 66 -3.21 1.81 -20.66
N THR A 67 -3.15 1.49 -19.37
CA THR A 67 -3.77 0.29 -18.80
C THR A 67 -5.12 0.64 -18.21
N PRO A 68 -6.23 0.05 -18.68
CA PRO A 68 -7.53 0.18 -18.02
C PRO A 68 -7.46 -0.24 -16.56
N ILE A 69 -8.14 0.49 -15.67
CA ILE A 69 -8.09 0.24 -14.21
C ILE A 69 -8.52 -1.20 -13.88
N GLU A 70 -9.52 -1.72 -14.58
CA GLU A 70 -10.02 -3.08 -14.45
C GLU A 70 -9.00 -4.16 -14.86
N ASN A 71 -7.96 -3.79 -15.60
CA ASN A 71 -6.88 -4.70 -16.01
C ASN A 71 -5.69 -4.69 -15.05
N ILE A 72 -5.65 -3.74 -14.10
CA ILE A 72 -4.67 -3.75 -13.01
C ILE A 72 -5.12 -4.83 -12.03
N LYS A 73 -4.30 -5.86 -11.87
CA LYS A 73 -4.66 -7.01 -11.06
C LYS A 73 -4.74 -6.63 -9.58
N GLU A 74 -5.86 -6.94 -8.97
CA GLU A 74 -6.03 -6.76 -7.53
C GLU A 74 -5.24 -7.78 -6.74
N ILE A 75 -4.68 -7.35 -5.63
CA ILE A 75 -4.02 -8.22 -4.68
C ILE A 75 -5.08 -8.93 -3.85
N TRP A 76 -5.03 -10.25 -3.85
CA TRP A 76 -6.00 -11.07 -3.13
C TRP A 76 -5.83 -10.97 -1.62
N LYS A 77 -6.94 -10.94 -0.93
CA LYS A 77 -7.03 -10.97 0.54
C LYS A 77 -7.68 -12.29 0.97
N PRO A 78 -7.12 -12.95 1.98
CA PRO A 78 -5.89 -12.68 2.72
C PRO A 78 -4.63 -12.87 1.87
N LEU A 79 -3.50 -12.24 2.28
CA LEU A 79 -2.22 -12.42 1.60
C LEU A 79 -1.76 -13.89 1.72
N LYS A 80 -1.28 -14.48 0.63
CA LYS A 80 -0.81 -15.88 0.61
C LYS A 80 0.71 -16.00 0.68
N THR A 81 1.44 -14.89 0.55
CA THR A 81 2.89 -14.82 0.53
C THR A 81 3.34 -13.44 0.97
N ILE A 82 4.61 -13.28 1.30
CA ILE A 82 5.25 -11.99 1.56
C ILE A 82 6.07 -11.49 0.36
N ILE A 83 6.11 -12.27 -0.71
CA ILE A 83 6.90 -11.96 -1.92
C ILE A 83 6.04 -11.07 -2.83
N MET A 84 6.44 -9.82 -3.03
CA MET A 84 5.66 -8.85 -3.81
C MET A 84 5.41 -9.31 -5.24
N LYS A 85 6.37 -9.97 -5.89
CA LYS A 85 6.21 -10.50 -7.27
C LYS A 85 5.06 -11.49 -7.39
N ASP A 86 4.83 -12.30 -6.38
CA ASP A 86 3.72 -13.26 -6.35
C ASP A 86 2.40 -12.56 -6.04
N LEU A 87 2.43 -11.59 -5.11
CA LEU A 87 1.25 -10.80 -4.74
C LEU A 87 0.74 -9.92 -5.89
N THR A 88 1.64 -9.41 -6.71
CA THR A 88 1.29 -8.60 -7.90
C THR A 88 0.94 -9.46 -9.12
N HIS A 89 0.80 -10.79 -8.96
CA HIS A 89 0.49 -11.73 -10.05
C HIS A 89 1.45 -11.64 -11.24
N GLY A 90 2.74 -11.43 -10.93
CA GLY A 90 3.80 -11.34 -11.92
C GLY A 90 3.94 -9.96 -12.58
N ASP A 91 3.26 -8.94 -12.09
CA ASP A 91 3.57 -7.55 -12.43
C ASP A 91 4.88 -7.14 -11.75
N ILE A 92 5.98 -7.34 -12.48
CA ILE A 92 7.32 -7.10 -11.98
C ILE A 92 7.53 -5.62 -11.67
N TRP A 93 6.97 -4.74 -12.52
CA TRP A 93 7.10 -3.31 -12.30
C TRP A 93 6.44 -2.86 -10.99
N ALA A 94 5.21 -3.31 -10.74
CA ALA A 94 4.50 -2.99 -9.49
C ALA A 94 5.26 -3.50 -8.26
N ALA A 95 5.83 -4.71 -8.33
CA ALA A 95 6.64 -5.28 -7.26
C ALA A 95 7.90 -4.46 -7.02
N ASP A 96 8.66 -4.16 -8.08
CA ASP A 96 9.90 -3.39 -7.98
C ASP A 96 9.63 -1.92 -7.58
N PHE A 97 8.51 -1.34 -8.03
CA PHE A 97 8.07 -0.01 -7.64
C PHE A 97 7.84 0.09 -6.13
N ILE A 98 7.04 -0.82 -5.57
CA ILE A 98 6.68 -0.76 -4.15
C ILE A 98 7.86 -1.16 -3.23
N ASP A 99 8.79 -1.95 -3.71
CA ASP A 99 9.97 -2.39 -2.96
C ASP A 99 11.03 -1.28 -2.79
N LYS A 100 10.92 -0.17 -3.53
CA LYS A 100 11.80 1.01 -3.37
C LYS A 100 11.60 1.73 -2.03
N PHE A 101 10.38 1.67 -1.47
CA PHE A 101 9.97 2.49 -0.33
C PHE A 101 10.30 1.85 1.01
N GLN A 102 10.80 2.69 1.94
CA GLN A 102 11.00 2.30 3.32
C GLN A 102 9.65 2.23 4.06
N PRO A 103 9.57 1.51 5.19
CA PRO A 103 8.31 1.31 5.92
C PRO A 103 7.53 2.59 6.24
N LEU A 104 8.22 3.66 6.66
CA LEU A 104 7.57 4.94 6.97
C LEU A 104 7.09 5.66 5.71
N GLU A 105 7.84 5.60 4.62
CA GLU A 105 7.44 6.16 3.33
C GLU A 105 6.19 5.45 2.77
N LEU A 106 6.02 4.15 3.05
CA LEU A 106 4.81 3.42 2.69
C LEU A 106 3.57 3.96 3.40
N ILE A 107 3.68 4.40 4.65
CA ILE A 107 2.56 5.01 5.37
C ILE A 107 2.15 6.31 4.67
N THR A 108 3.12 7.17 4.37
CA THR A 108 2.87 8.43 3.64
C THR A 108 2.27 8.16 2.25
N LEU A 109 2.80 7.18 1.53
CA LEU A 109 2.29 6.80 0.22
C LEU A 109 0.87 6.20 0.29
N ALA A 110 0.52 5.46 1.38
CA ALA A 110 -0.83 4.96 1.59
C ALA A 110 -1.83 6.11 1.76
N ASN A 111 -1.50 7.11 2.59
CA ASN A 111 -2.33 8.30 2.80
C ASN A 111 -2.47 9.09 1.50
N ALA A 112 -1.37 9.32 0.78
CA ALA A 112 -1.38 10.00 -0.51
C ALA A 112 -2.22 9.25 -1.55
N SER A 113 -2.09 7.92 -1.64
CA SER A 113 -2.89 7.13 -2.59
C SER A 113 -4.39 7.24 -2.34
N SER A 114 -4.80 7.33 -1.07
CA SER A 114 -6.19 7.56 -0.68
C SER A 114 -6.64 8.98 -1.02
N PHE A 115 -5.80 9.99 -0.76
CA PHE A 115 -6.07 11.38 -1.10
C PHE A 115 -6.24 11.60 -2.62
N PHE A 116 -5.38 10.98 -3.44
CA PHE A 116 -5.48 11.03 -4.90
C PHE A 116 -6.56 10.10 -5.48
N GLU A 117 -7.29 9.38 -4.64
CA GLU A 117 -8.32 8.40 -5.04
C GLU A 117 -7.80 7.35 -6.00
N LEU A 118 -6.73 6.65 -5.59
CA LEU A 118 -6.04 5.60 -6.33
C LEU A 118 -6.19 4.24 -5.63
N PRO A 119 -7.35 3.57 -5.72
CA PRO A 119 -7.63 2.35 -4.96
C PRO A 119 -6.64 1.21 -5.29
N THR A 120 -6.20 1.10 -6.53
CA THR A 120 -5.24 0.07 -6.96
C THR A 120 -3.86 0.28 -6.34
N LEU A 121 -3.37 1.53 -6.29
CA LEU A 121 -2.13 1.88 -5.58
C LEU A 121 -2.28 1.69 -4.08
N SER A 122 -3.40 2.12 -3.49
CA SER A 122 -3.69 1.94 -2.07
C SER A 122 -3.65 0.45 -1.68
N ASN A 123 -4.25 -0.42 -2.49
CA ASN A 123 -4.19 -1.87 -2.28
C ASN A 123 -2.75 -2.41 -2.35
N LEU A 124 -1.94 -1.95 -3.30
CA LEU A 124 -0.54 -2.35 -3.45
C LEU A 124 0.29 -1.94 -2.23
N VAL A 125 0.15 -0.69 -1.79
CA VAL A 125 0.86 -0.15 -0.62
C VAL A 125 0.45 -0.88 0.66
N CYS A 126 -0.85 -1.06 0.89
CA CYS A 126 -1.36 -1.79 2.05
C CYS A 126 -0.89 -3.25 2.08
N ALA A 127 -0.83 -3.91 0.92
CA ALA A 127 -0.28 -5.26 0.83
C ALA A 127 1.20 -5.31 1.21
N LYS A 128 2.00 -4.33 0.75
CA LYS A 128 3.41 -4.23 1.15
C LYS A 128 3.56 -4.01 2.65
N ILE A 129 2.79 -3.11 3.24
CA ILE A 129 2.77 -2.90 4.69
C ILE A 129 2.41 -4.21 5.41
N ALA A 130 1.38 -4.92 4.96
CA ALA A 130 0.94 -6.18 5.55
C ALA A 130 2.02 -7.27 5.50
N THR A 131 2.93 -7.26 4.52
CA THR A 131 4.06 -8.20 4.49
C THR A 131 5.02 -8.01 5.67
N TYR A 132 5.16 -6.79 6.19
CA TYR A 132 5.96 -6.53 7.40
C TYR A 132 5.28 -7.08 8.65
N PHE A 133 3.95 -6.90 8.79
CA PHE A 133 3.18 -7.46 9.88
C PHE A 133 3.28 -8.99 9.89
N TYR A 134 3.16 -9.61 8.73
CA TYR A 134 3.32 -11.04 8.59
C TYR A 134 4.75 -11.50 8.94
N LYS A 135 5.76 -10.79 8.45
CA LYS A 135 7.17 -11.12 8.69
C LYS A 135 7.56 -11.03 10.17
N TYR A 136 6.96 -10.08 10.90
CA TYR A 136 7.29 -9.81 12.30
C TYR A 136 6.15 -10.18 13.26
N GLN A 137 5.28 -11.11 12.87
CA GLN A 137 4.14 -11.54 13.69
C GLN A 137 4.56 -12.06 15.08
N ASP A 138 5.71 -12.70 15.17
CA ASP A 138 6.28 -13.26 16.41
C ASP A 138 7.27 -12.28 17.09
N ASP A 139 7.49 -11.11 16.52
CA ASP A 139 8.40 -10.08 17.05
C ASP A 139 7.75 -8.67 17.01
N PRO A 140 6.82 -8.40 17.95
CA PRO A 140 6.15 -7.10 18.03
C PRO A 140 7.12 -5.94 18.28
N ALA A 141 8.25 -6.19 18.97
CA ALA A 141 9.27 -5.17 19.20
C ALA A 141 9.91 -4.72 17.87
N LYS A 142 10.22 -5.68 17.00
CA LYS A 142 10.77 -5.39 15.68
C LYS A 142 9.77 -4.68 14.77
N LEU A 143 8.49 -5.01 14.88
CA LEU A 143 7.42 -4.32 14.15
C LEU A 143 7.32 -2.85 14.60
N ARG A 144 7.33 -2.60 15.92
CA ARG A 144 7.33 -1.25 16.49
C ARG A 144 8.54 -0.44 16.03
N GLU A 145 9.74 -1.02 16.10
CA GLU A 145 10.96 -0.37 15.59
C GLU A 145 10.83 -0.05 14.09
N THR A 146 10.31 -0.97 13.29
CA THR A 146 10.20 -0.83 11.83
C THR A 146 9.30 0.34 11.43
N PHE A 147 8.20 0.55 12.15
CA PHE A 147 7.22 1.60 11.87
C PHE A 147 7.27 2.77 12.86
N ASN A 148 8.31 2.82 13.71
CA ASN A 148 8.48 3.85 14.74
C ASN A 148 7.21 4.04 15.60
N LEU A 149 6.61 2.91 16.00
CA LEU A 149 5.41 2.93 16.84
C LEU A 149 5.80 3.03 18.31
N GLU A 150 5.15 3.93 19.01
CA GLU A 150 5.28 4.05 20.48
C GLU A 150 4.57 2.89 21.17
N GLU A 151 5.08 2.51 22.34
CA GLU A 151 4.41 1.54 23.20
C GLU A 151 3.35 2.28 24.01
N ASP A 152 2.10 2.14 23.59
CA ASP A 152 0.94 2.78 24.21
C ASP A 152 0.17 1.84 25.16
N MET A 153 0.59 0.56 25.25
CA MET A 153 -0.02 -0.41 26.16
C MET A 153 0.63 -0.34 27.54
N THR A 154 -0.18 -0.07 28.53
CA THR A 154 0.26 -0.13 29.93
C THR A 154 0.32 -1.56 30.45
N ASP A 155 1.08 -1.80 31.55
CA ASP A 155 1.08 -3.10 32.23
C ASP A 155 -0.34 -3.54 32.67
N GLU A 156 -1.21 -2.56 32.98
CA GLU A 156 -2.61 -2.82 33.32
C GLU A 156 -3.41 -3.31 32.10
N ASP A 157 -3.16 -2.77 30.91
CA ASP A 157 -3.83 -3.20 29.68
C ASP A 157 -3.38 -4.60 29.29
N ILE A 158 -2.08 -4.88 29.39
CA ILE A 158 -1.52 -6.24 29.17
C ILE A 158 -2.14 -7.25 30.13
N LYS A 159 -2.31 -6.86 31.39
CA LYS A 159 -2.93 -7.72 32.39
C LYS A 159 -4.41 -7.98 32.08
N LYS A 160 -5.16 -6.95 31.69
CA LYS A 160 -6.57 -7.11 31.29
C LYS A 160 -6.73 -8.05 30.10
N ILE A 161 -5.89 -7.90 29.08
CA ILE A 161 -5.90 -8.76 27.89
C ILE A 161 -5.66 -10.22 28.29
N LYS A 162 -4.66 -10.49 29.15
CA LYS A 162 -4.39 -11.84 29.63
C LYS A 162 -5.56 -12.42 30.44
N GLU A 163 -6.19 -11.60 31.30
CA GLU A 163 -7.37 -12.01 32.06
C GLU A 163 -8.59 -12.29 31.16
N GLU A 164 -8.73 -11.58 30.06
CA GLU A 164 -9.76 -11.84 29.05
C GLU A 164 -9.46 -13.11 28.26
N GLU A 165 -8.22 -13.34 27.87
CA GLU A 165 -7.78 -14.56 27.19
C GLU A 165 -8.01 -15.81 28.06
N GLU A 166 -7.72 -15.73 29.37
CA GLU A 166 -7.97 -16.84 30.31
C GLU A 166 -9.47 -17.17 30.47
N LYS A 167 -10.35 -16.20 30.21
CA LYS A 167 -11.82 -16.38 30.28
C LYS A 167 -12.40 -16.89 28.96
N MET A 168 -11.67 -16.79 27.86
CA MET A 168 -12.12 -17.32 26.58
C MET A 168 -12.22 -18.84 26.64
N ASN A 169 -13.29 -19.39 26.06
CA ASN A 169 -13.37 -20.84 25.93
C ASN A 169 -12.39 -21.33 24.84
N PRO A 170 -11.98 -22.62 24.91
CA PRO A 170 -11.02 -23.16 23.93
C PRO A 170 -11.46 -23.04 22.47
N TYR A 171 -12.76 -22.96 22.21
CA TYR A 171 -13.30 -22.81 20.86
C TYR A 171 -13.16 -21.36 20.34
N GLU A 172 -13.38 -20.37 21.21
CA GLU A 172 -13.15 -18.94 20.89
C GLU A 172 -11.67 -18.66 20.64
N LEU A 173 -10.78 -19.26 21.45
CA LEU A 173 -9.33 -19.20 21.23
C LEU A 173 -8.95 -19.82 19.88
N LEU A 174 -9.52 -20.99 19.57
CA LEU A 174 -9.27 -21.66 18.28
C LEU A 174 -9.74 -20.84 17.08
N ILE A 175 -10.91 -20.18 17.20
CA ILE A 175 -11.42 -19.28 16.15
C ILE A 175 -10.50 -18.08 16.01
N ARG A 176 -10.12 -17.42 17.11
CA ARG A 176 -9.19 -16.29 17.10
C ARG A 176 -7.86 -16.69 16.45
N ASP A 177 -7.30 -17.80 16.89
CA ASP A 177 -6.04 -18.31 16.39
C ASP A 177 -6.17 -18.76 14.93
N SER A 178 -7.27 -19.34 14.50
CA SER A 178 -7.51 -19.68 13.08
C SER A 178 -7.71 -18.45 12.18
N ILE A 179 -8.20 -17.34 12.73
CA ILE A 179 -8.26 -16.05 12.04
C ILE A 179 -6.87 -15.40 12.00
N MET A 180 -6.07 -15.60 13.05
CA MET A 180 -4.70 -15.08 13.19
C MET A 180 -3.65 -16.00 12.57
N ILE A 181 -3.86 -17.32 12.59
CA ILE A 181 -2.96 -18.30 11.96
C ILE A 181 -3.25 -18.34 10.46
N TRP A 182 -2.63 -17.46 9.77
CA TRP A 182 -2.28 -17.64 8.40
C TRP A 182 -1.18 -18.70 8.36
N HIS A 183 -1.51 -19.91 7.91
CA HIS A 183 -0.48 -20.94 7.75
C HIS A 183 0.60 -20.40 6.83
N PRO A 184 1.88 -20.41 7.26
CA PRO A 184 2.97 -20.06 6.37
C PRO A 184 2.89 -20.98 5.15
N TYR A 185 3.09 -20.40 3.99
CA TYR A 185 3.28 -21.10 2.73
C TYR A 185 4.35 -22.17 2.95
N ASP A 186 3.94 -23.43 2.90
CA ASP A 186 4.83 -24.56 3.03
C ASP A 186 5.76 -24.59 1.81
N GLU A 187 7.01 -24.20 1.99
CA GLU A 187 8.05 -24.28 0.94
C GLU A 187 8.23 -25.72 0.37
N GLU A 188 7.67 -26.72 1.04
CA GLU A 188 7.74 -28.11 0.61
C GLU A 188 6.82 -28.45 -0.58
N HIS A 189 5.77 -27.64 -0.85
CA HIS A 189 4.80 -27.95 -1.92
C HIS A 189 5.17 -27.39 -3.30
N ASN A 190 6.26 -26.65 -3.43
CA ASN A 190 6.68 -26.04 -4.69
C ASN A 190 7.94 -26.69 -5.29
N LYS A 191 8.22 -27.92 -4.96
CA LYS A 191 9.17 -28.73 -5.74
C LYS A 191 8.42 -29.24 -6.97
N GLU A 192 8.70 -28.62 -8.13
CA GLU A 192 8.31 -29.19 -9.42
C GLU A 192 8.69 -30.67 -9.48
N PRO A 193 7.81 -31.55 -9.99
CA PRO A 193 8.17 -32.94 -10.17
C PRO A 193 9.31 -33.01 -11.17
N GLU A 194 10.47 -33.51 -10.73
CA GLU A 194 11.58 -33.84 -11.62
C GLU A 194 11.05 -34.78 -12.71
N THR A 195 10.93 -34.26 -13.92
CA THR A 195 10.67 -35.04 -15.13
C THR A 195 11.85 -35.98 -15.36
N LYS A 196 11.57 -37.25 -15.19
CA LYS A 196 12.43 -38.32 -15.71
C LYS A 196 12.22 -38.49 -17.21
#